data_5f8d3ecfd45fd4c04b12ed25ac0ac18f
#
_entry.id   5f8d3ecfd45fd4c04b12ed25ac0ac18f
#
_cell.length_a   1.000
_cell.length_b   1.000
_cell.length_c   1.000
_cell.angle_alpha   90.00
_cell.angle_beta   90.00
_cell.angle_gamma   90.00
#
_symmetry.space_group_name_H-M   'P 1'
#
loop_
_entity.id
_entity.type
_entity.pdbx_description
1 polymer ?
#
loop_
_entity_poly.entity_id
_entity_poly.type
_entity_poly.pdbx_seq_one_letter_code
_entity_poly.pdbx_strand_id
1 'polypeptide(L)'
;MVGSFLPVFTPIEVDYEKRTLVPVRNVRVVEAYTTEEANLTIKVAKDSLAYQGMFIGSGKKGAEVVSIDKSNKAYDVLTIKAAFGENIAKDAVLFEATEVGGTVKKNTANFVLYDAKKVESNGAVLCTLLMQAYEVKESKLVLPIHELDKVGLTSRFQFEY
;
A
#
# COMPACT_ATOMS: atom_id res chain seq x y z
N MET A 1 4.53 2.29 13.19
CA MET A 1 5.51 2.63 12.13
C MET A 1 6.90 3.00 12.66
N VAL A 2 7.02 3.52 13.87
CA VAL A 2 8.35 3.83 14.45
C VAL A 2 9.24 2.58 14.45
N GLY A 3 10.49 2.71 13.99
CA GLY A 3 11.44 1.61 13.84
C GLY A 3 11.33 0.84 12.51
N SER A 4 10.27 1.06 11.72
CA SER A 4 10.12 0.43 10.40
C SER A 4 10.95 1.15 9.35
N PHE A 5 11.35 0.39 8.32
CA PHE A 5 11.96 0.95 7.12
C PHE A 5 10.90 1.20 6.05
N LEU A 6 10.99 2.35 5.42
CA LEU A 6 10.32 2.64 4.16
C LEU A 6 11.30 2.31 3.04
N PRO A 7 11.00 1.35 2.16
CA PRO A 7 11.89 1.01 1.06
C PRO A 7 12.00 2.16 0.05
N VAL A 8 13.04 2.12 -0.76
CA VAL A 8 13.16 2.99 -1.93
C VAL A 8 11.95 2.83 -2.83
N PHE A 9 11.54 3.91 -3.49
CA PHE A 9 10.35 3.96 -4.34
C PHE A 9 9.01 3.80 -3.60
N THR A 10 9.00 4.00 -2.26
CA THR A 10 7.74 4.07 -1.51
C THR A 10 6.88 5.22 -2.04
N PRO A 11 5.61 4.96 -2.44
CA PRO A 11 4.69 6.02 -2.83
C PRO A 11 4.38 6.92 -1.64
N ILE A 12 4.44 8.23 -1.86
CA ILE A 12 4.33 9.25 -0.82
C ILE A 12 3.28 10.29 -1.23
N GLU A 13 2.41 10.65 -0.29
CA GLU A 13 1.59 11.85 -0.38
C GLU A 13 2.29 12.99 0.35
N VAL A 14 2.56 14.08 -0.36
CA VAL A 14 3.16 15.31 0.20
C VAL A 14 2.11 16.40 0.27
N ASP A 15 1.91 16.93 1.45
CA ASP A 15 1.12 18.15 1.70
C ASP A 15 2.10 19.29 2.04
N TYR A 16 2.30 20.18 1.08
CA TYR A 16 3.24 21.31 1.23
C TYR A 16 2.74 22.38 2.21
N GLU A 17 1.43 22.53 2.36
CA GLU A 17 0.84 23.51 3.27
C GLU A 17 1.06 23.08 4.71
N LYS A 18 0.76 21.81 5.00
CA LYS A 18 0.98 21.21 6.32
C LYS A 18 2.41 20.76 6.57
N ARG A 19 3.27 20.78 5.55
CA ARG A 19 4.64 20.27 5.58
C ARG A 19 4.71 18.82 6.09
N THR A 20 3.78 17.98 5.64
CA THR A 20 3.68 16.58 6.01
C THR A 20 3.94 15.66 4.85
N LEU A 21 4.47 14.52 5.18
CA LEU A 21 4.83 13.42 4.29
C LEU A 21 4.18 12.16 4.81
N VAL A 22 3.30 11.55 4.01
CA VAL A 22 2.58 10.34 4.41
C VAL A 22 2.89 9.21 3.42
N PRO A 23 3.47 8.09 3.89
CA PRO A 23 3.61 6.92 3.04
C PRO A 23 2.24 6.37 2.65
N VAL A 24 2.02 6.19 1.35
CA VAL A 24 0.80 5.60 0.83
C VAL A 24 0.89 4.08 0.99
N ARG A 25 -0.12 3.49 1.61
CA ARG A 25 -0.15 2.06 1.92
C ARG A 25 -1.01 1.33 0.92
N ASN A 26 -0.33 0.64 0.02
CA ASN A 26 -0.95 -0.30 -0.89
C ASN A 26 -0.43 -1.70 -0.57
N VAL A 27 -1.23 -2.73 -0.83
CA VAL A 27 -0.86 -4.13 -0.68
C VAL A 27 -1.14 -4.90 -1.96
N ARG A 28 -0.19 -5.68 -2.44
CA ARG A 28 -0.36 -6.56 -3.61
C ARG A 28 -0.83 -7.93 -3.15
N VAL A 29 -1.90 -8.42 -3.72
CA VAL A 29 -2.42 -9.76 -3.47
C VAL A 29 -1.57 -10.77 -4.25
N VAL A 30 -1.01 -11.77 -3.57
CA VAL A 30 -0.10 -12.76 -4.20
C VAL A 30 -0.80 -14.05 -4.59
N GLU A 31 -1.99 -14.30 -4.06
CA GLU A 31 -2.84 -15.44 -4.40
C GLU A 31 -4.27 -14.95 -4.53
N ALA A 32 -4.99 -15.41 -5.55
CA ALA A 32 -6.38 -15.00 -5.77
C ALA A 32 -7.23 -15.29 -4.52
N TYR A 33 -8.02 -14.31 -4.12
CA TYR A 33 -8.95 -14.41 -3.01
C TYR A 33 -10.37 -14.63 -3.54
N THR A 34 -11.03 -15.67 -3.02
CA THR A 34 -12.45 -15.94 -3.30
C THR A 34 -13.28 -15.50 -2.11
N THR A 35 -14.28 -14.67 -2.35
CA THR A 35 -15.15 -14.15 -1.30
C THR A 35 -16.17 -15.21 -0.89
N GLU A 36 -15.96 -15.77 0.30
CA GLU A 36 -16.85 -16.69 0.99
C GLU A 36 -16.89 -16.27 2.46
N GLU A 37 -18.01 -16.51 3.17
CA GLU A 37 -18.14 -16.09 4.58
C GLU A 37 -17.04 -16.67 5.49
N ALA A 38 -16.58 -17.87 5.20
CA ALA A 38 -15.52 -18.55 5.95
C ALA A 38 -14.11 -18.10 5.56
N ASN A 39 -13.94 -17.42 4.41
CA ASN A 39 -12.61 -17.00 3.94
C ASN A 39 -12.28 -15.60 4.46
N LEU A 40 -11.57 -15.55 5.57
CA LEU A 40 -11.18 -14.32 6.25
C LEU A 40 -9.68 -14.02 6.13
N THR A 41 -8.98 -14.62 5.16
CA THR A 41 -7.54 -14.43 4.99
C THR A 41 -7.17 -14.03 3.57
N ILE A 42 -6.32 -13.00 3.46
CA ILE A 42 -5.78 -12.53 2.17
C ILE A 42 -4.26 -12.62 2.24
N LYS A 43 -3.64 -13.31 1.29
CA LYS A 43 -2.18 -13.38 1.16
C LYS A 43 -1.69 -12.18 0.35
N VAL A 44 -0.80 -11.41 0.93
CA VAL A 44 -0.24 -10.20 0.31
C VAL A 44 1.28 -10.28 0.22
N ALA A 45 1.87 -9.47 -0.64
CA ALA A 45 3.31 -9.41 -0.81
C ALA A 45 4.00 -9.11 0.53
N LYS A 46 5.19 -9.72 0.71
CA LYS A 46 6.02 -9.55 1.90
C LYS A 46 6.40 -8.10 2.12
N ASP A 47 6.60 -7.73 3.39
CA ASP A 47 7.02 -6.39 3.83
C ASP A 47 6.03 -5.28 3.47
N SER A 48 4.75 -5.62 3.34
CA SER A 48 3.68 -4.65 3.17
C SER A 48 3.63 -3.68 4.38
N LEU A 49 3.19 -2.44 4.14
CA LEU A 49 2.97 -1.43 5.20
C LEU A 49 1.61 -1.58 5.89
N ALA A 50 0.93 -2.72 5.72
CA ALA A 50 -0.33 -3.00 6.40
C ALA A 50 -0.15 -3.03 7.92
N TYR A 51 -1.20 -2.67 8.64
CA TYR A 51 -1.24 -2.69 10.10
C TYR A 51 -2.62 -3.11 10.60
N GLN A 52 -2.69 -3.58 11.84
CA GLN A 52 -3.94 -3.96 12.49
C GLN A 52 -4.87 -2.73 12.64
N GLY A 53 -6.12 -2.87 12.26
CA GLY A 53 -7.11 -1.79 12.22
C GLY A 53 -7.11 -0.98 10.92
N MET A 54 -6.23 -1.31 9.96
CA MET A 54 -6.26 -0.71 8.63
C MET A 54 -7.51 -1.18 7.87
N PHE A 55 -8.18 -0.27 7.20
CA PHE A 55 -9.19 -0.63 6.21
C PHE A 55 -8.51 -0.80 4.85
N ILE A 56 -8.67 -1.96 4.23
CA ILE A 56 -8.20 -2.25 2.88
C ILE A 56 -9.37 -2.21 1.91
N GLY A 57 -9.17 -1.63 0.75
CA GLY A 57 -10.20 -1.44 -0.27
C GLY A 57 -9.72 -1.70 -1.68
N SER A 58 -10.68 -2.05 -2.54
CA SER A 58 -10.50 -2.23 -3.98
C SER A 58 -11.06 -1.06 -4.81
N GLY A 59 -11.73 -0.11 -4.16
CA GLY A 59 -12.54 0.92 -4.81
C GLY A 59 -14.02 0.54 -4.96
N LYS A 60 -14.39 -0.72 -4.67
CA LYS A 60 -15.77 -1.21 -4.71
C LYS A 60 -16.17 -1.83 -3.38
N LYS A 61 -15.31 -2.60 -2.81
CA LYS A 61 -15.49 -3.33 -1.55
C LYS A 61 -14.24 -3.19 -0.68
N GLY A 62 -14.38 -3.54 0.59
CA GLY A 62 -13.25 -3.50 1.52
C GLY A 62 -13.51 -4.27 2.79
N ALA A 63 -12.47 -4.37 3.61
CA ALA A 63 -12.50 -5.04 4.90
C ALA A 63 -11.53 -4.39 5.89
N GLU A 64 -11.80 -4.59 7.19
CA GLU A 64 -10.90 -4.22 8.28
C GLU A 64 -9.88 -5.34 8.52
N VAL A 65 -8.60 -4.99 8.59
CA VAL A 65 -7.51 -5.91 8.95
C VAL A 65 -7.49 -6.10 10.46
N VAL A 66 -7.72 -7.32 10.92
CA VAL A 66 -7.75 -7.67 12.35
C VAL A 66 -6.36 -8.07 12.85
N SER A 67 -5.61 -8.82 12.04
CA SER A 67 -4.25 -9.24 12.39
C SER A 67 -3.41 -9.49 11.14
N ILE A 68 -2.11 -9.55 11.35
CA ILE A 68 -1.13 -9.81 10.27
C ILE A 68 -0.17 -10.88 10.75
N ASP A 69 -0.10 -11.98 10.02
CA ASP A 69 0.91 -13.02 10.21
C ASP A 69 2.07 -12.80 9.23
N LYS A 70 3.25 -12.57 9.77
CA LYS A 70 4.51 -12.36 9.03
C LYS A 70 5.47 -13.55 9.13
N SER A 71 5.02 -14.69 9.61
CA SER A 71 5.85 -15.90 9.81
C SER A 71 6.36 -16.49 8.52
N ASN A 72 5.57 -16.42 7.42
CA ASN A 72 5.99 -16.92 6.12
C ASN A 72 7.06 -15.99 5.50
N LYS A 73 8.08 -16.59 4.87
CA LYS A 73 9.18 -15.84 4.24
C LYS A 73 8.82 -15.19 2.90
N ALA A 74 7.79 -15.71 2.21
CA ALA A 74 7.43 -15.29 0.86
C ALA A 74 6.27 -14.29 0.81
N TYR A 75 5.40 -14.29 1.81
CA TYR A 75 4.21 -13.44 1.85
C TYR A 75 3.78 -13.15 3.29
N ASP A 76 2.97 -12.14 3.47
CA ASP A 76 2.25 -11.86 4.71
C ASP A 76 0.79 -12.32 4.56
N VAL A 77 0.16 -12.74 5.67
CA VAL A 77 -1.26 -13.11 5.69
C VAL A 77 -2.03 -12.05 6.49
N LEU A 78 -2.94 -11.37 5.82
CA LEU A 78 -3.88 -10.46 6.47
C LEU A 78 -5.13 -11.24 6.89
N THR A 79 -5.48 -11.22 8.18
CA THR A 79 -6.79 -11.67 8.64
C THR A 79 -7.74 -10.49 8.62
N ILE A 80 -8.87 -10.64 7.96
CA ILE A 80 -9.91 -9.60 7.84
C ILE A 80 -11.11 -9.94 8.72
N LYS A 81 -11.82 -8.92 9.16
CA LYS A 81 -12.94 -9.04 10.12
C LYS A 81 -14.17 -9.70 9.54
N ALA A 82 -14.41 -9.51 8.25
CA ALA A 82 -15.51 -10.07 7.49
C ALA A 82 -15.05 -10.34 6.06
N ALA A 83 -15.75 -11.21 5.34
CA ALA A 83 -15.45 -11.48 3.94
C ALA A 83 -15.39 -10.18 3.12
N PHE A 84 -14.44 -10.10 2.18
CA PHE A 84 -14.14 -8.86 1.44
C PHE A 84 -15.34 -8.37 0.58
N GLY A 85 -16.25 -9.27 0.25
CA GLY A 85 -17.46 -8.94 -0.50
C GLY A 85 -17.31 -8.97 -2.03
N GLU A 86 -16.11 -9.27 -2.52
CA GLU A 86 -15.83 -9.56 -3.94
C GLU A 86 -14.59 -10.46 -4.08
N ASN A 87 -14.48 -11.12 -5.23
CA ASN A 87 -13.28 -11.87 -5.57
C ASN A 87 -12.15 -10.92 -5.96
N ILE A 88 -10.93 -11.22 -5.51
CA ILE A 88 -9.76 -10.41 -5.82
C ILE A 88 -8.77 -11.27 -6.61
N ALA A 89 -8.39 -10.79 -7.77
CA ALA A 89 -7.43 -11.49 -8.62
C ALA A 89 -6.02 -11.49 -7.98
N LYS A 90 -5.22 -12.48 -8.33
CA LYS A 90 -3.80 -12.44 -8.07
C LYS A 90 -3.18 -11.20 -8.72
N ASP A 91 -2.18 -10.63 -8.07
CA ASP A 91 -1.47 -9.41 -8.45
C ASP A 91 -2.31 -8.12 -8.39
N ALA A 92 -3.59 -8.20 -8.00
CA ALA A 92 -4.39 -7.00 -7.73
C ALA A 92 -3.77 -6.20 -6.57
N VAL A 93 -3.86 -4.88 -6.68
CA VAL A 93 -3.38 -3.94 -5.66
C VAL A 93 -4.58 -3.38 -4.90
N LEU A 94 -4.60 -3.62 -3.59
CA LEU A 94 -5.55 -3.00 -2.67
C LEU A 94 -4.89 -1.80 -2.00
N PHE A 95 -5.68 -0.82 -1.57
CA PHE A 95 -5.19 0.39 -0.92
C PHE A 95 -5.71 0.56 0.50
N GLU A 96 -5.05 1.41 1.30
CA GLU A 96 -5.62 1.89 2.56
C GLU A 96 -6.83 2.78 2.27
N ALA A 97 -8.00 2.36 2.78
CA ALA A 97 -9.25 3.09 2.61
C ALA A 97 -9.55 3.97 3.84
N THR A 98 -10.44 4.95 3.67
CA THR A 98 -10.91 5.81 4.75
C THR A 98 -11.87 5.08 5.70
N GLU A 99 -12.56 4.07 5.18
CA GLU A 99 -13.60 3.32 5.90
C GLU A 99 -13.67 1.85 5.43
N VAL A 100 -14.39 1.03 6.19
CA VAL A 100 -14.52 -0.40 5.93
C VAL A 100 -15.17 -0.73 4.57
N GLY A 101 -15.96 0.18 4.00
CA GLY A 101 -16.55 0.02 2.67
C GLY A 101 -15.54 -0.07 1.53
N GLY A 102 -14.32 0.40 1.75
CA GLY A 102 -13.20 0.25 0.83
C GLY A 102 -13.32 1.01 -0.50
N THR A 103 -14.23 1.99 -0.58
CA THR A 103 -14.54 2.71 -1.83
C THR A 103 -13.66 3.93 -2.03
N VAL A 104 -13.22 4.57 -0.94
CA VAL A 104 -12.44 5.81 -0.97
C VAL A 104 -11.03 5.56 -0.44
N LYS A 105 -10.03 5.82 -1.28
CA LYS A 105 -8.63 5.74 -0.92
C LYS A 105 -8.27 6.87 0.05
N LYS A 106 -7.54 6.53 1.12
CA LYS A 106 -7.20 7.46 2.19
C LYS A 106 -6.13 8.47 1.79
N ASN A 107 -5.08 8.01 1.13
CA ASN A 107 -3.95 8.81 0.68
C ASN A 107 -3.61 8.47 -0.78
N THR A 108 -3.26 9.46 -1.58
CA THR A 108 -2.88 9.30 -2.98
C THR A 108 -1.47 9.83 -3.21
N ALA A 109 -0.61 9.03 -3.82
CA ALA A 109 0.76 9.41 -4.06
C ALA A 109 0.86 10.54 -5.09
N ASN A 110 1.70 11.53 -4.81
CA ASN A 110 2.12 12.57 -5.73
C ASN A 110 3.64 12.63 -5.93
N PHE A 111 4.38 11.88 -5.12
CA PHE A 111 5.83 11.64 -5.21
C PHE A 111 6.17 10.20 -4.83
N VAL A 112 7.41 9.82 -5.04
CA VAL A 112 8.00 8.59 -4.52
C VAL A 112 9.29 8.91 -3.77
N LEU A 113 9.61 8.05 -2.80
CA LEU A 113 10.81 8.19 -1.99
C LEU A 113 12.05 7.77 -2.81
N TYR A 114 13.06 8.64 -2.87
CA TYR A 114 14.30 8.34 -3.58
C TYR A 114 15.18 7.34 -2.82
N ASP A 115 15.34 7.55 -1.51
CA ASP A 115 16.15 6.71 -0.63
C ASP A 115 15.31 5.96 0.39
N ALA A 116 15.72 4.75 0.77
CA ALA A 116 15.12 4.05 1.89
C ALA A 116 15.30 4.86 3.19
N LYS A 117 14.24 4.94 4.00
CA LYS A 117 14.25 5.71 5.25
C LYS A 117 13.77 4.87 6.43
N LYS A 118 14.50 4.98 7.54
CA LYS A 118 14.04 4.48 8.83
C LYS A 118 13.11 5.50 9.48
N VAL A 119 11.96 5.07 9.93
CA VAL A 119 11.01 5.93 10.65
C VAL A 119 11.43 5.98 12.12
N GLU A 120 11.89 7.13 12.58
CA GLU A 120 12.32 7.35 13.97
C GLU A 120 11.23 8.02 14.81
N SER A 121 11.31 7.87 16.13
CA SER A 121 10.29 8.37 17.05
C SER A 121 10.41 9.87 17.34
N ASN A 122 11.58 10.45 17.11
CA ASN A 122 11.90 11.80 17.54
C ASN A 122 12.48 12.63 16.39
N GLY A 123 11.88 13.79 16.17
CA GLY A 123 12.37 14.82 15.26
C GLY A 123 11.86 14.70 13.82
N ALA A 124 12.23 15.70 13.03
CA ALA A 124 11.93 15.73 11.61
C ALA A 124 12.84 14.77 10.84
N VAL A 125 12.27 13.97 9.96
CA VAL A 125 13.02 13.09 9.07
C VAL A 125 13.17 13.78 7.72
N LEU A 126 14.40 14.03 7.30
CA LEU A 126 14.68 14.57 5.97
C LEU A 126 14.52 13.46 4.93
N CYS A 127 13.61 13.65 3.99
CA CYS A 127 13.35 12.73 2.89
C CYS A 127 13.70 13.39 1.55
N THR A 128 14.42 12.63 0.71
CA THR A 128 14.63 13.00 -0.69
C THR A 128 13.51 12.38 -1.52
N LEU A 129 12.82 13.20 -2.29
CA LEU A 129 11.70 12.78 -3.14
C LEU A 129 12.13 12.74 -4.60
N LEU A 130 11.71 11.70 -5.30
CA LEU A 130 11.88 11.60 -6.72
C LEU A 130 10.72 12.33 -7.42
N MET A 131 11.04 13.24 -8.33
CA MET A 131 10.06 14.06 -9.04
C MET A 131 9.62 13.43 -10.37
N GLN A 132 10.45 12.55 -10.95
CA GLN A 132 10.17 11.85 -12.21
C GLN A 132 10.97 10.56 -12.30
N ALA A 133 10.44 9.57 -13.00
CA ALA A 133 11.12 8.33 -13.32
C ALA A 133 10.54 7.70 -14.59
N TYR A 134 11.40 7.04 -15.35
CA TYR A 134 11.06 6.36 -16.59
C TYR A 134 11.34 4.86 -16.46
N GLU A 135 10.63 4.05 -17.25
CA GLU A 135 10.82 2.59 -17.31
C GLU A 135 10.72 1.90 -15.94
N VAL A 136 9.78 2.36 -15.12
CA VAL A 136 9.56 1.80 -13.78
C VAL A 136 8.86 0.46 -13.90
N LYS A 137 9.55 -0.63 -13.61
CA LYS A 137 8.98 -1.99 -13.63
C LYS A 137 8.18 -2.26 -12.38
N GLU A 138 6.85 -2.21 -12.47
CA GLU A 138 5.95 -2.39 -11.33
C GLU A 138 6.13 -3.73 -10.63
N SER A 139 6.44 -4.79 -11.38
CA SER A 139 6.69 -6.13 -10.82
C SER A 139 7.92 -6.20 -9.90
N LYS A 140 8.81 -5.21 -9.95
CA LYS A 140 10.04 -5.13 -9.13
C LYS A 140 9.90 -4.22 -7.91
N LEU A 141 8.81 -3.49 -7.80
CA LEU A 141 8.59 -2.61 -6.65
C LEU A 141 8.28 -3.43 -5.39
N VAL A 142 8.93 -3.08 -4.28
CA VAL A 142 8.64 -3.67 -2.96
C VAL A 142 7.23 -3.31 -2.52
N LEU A 143 6.88 -2.02 -2.64
CA LEU A 143 5.52 -1.54 -2.39
C LEU A 143 4.83 -1.24 -3.72
N PRO A 144 3.63 -1.78 -3.95
CA PRO A 144 2.94 -1.60 -5.21
C PRO A 144 2.37 -0.18 -5.35
N ILE A 145 2.29 0.28 -6.58
CA ILE A 145 1.59 1.51 -6.97
C ILE A 145 0.16 1.12 -7.39
N HIS A 146 -0.83 1.81 -6.86
CA HIS A 146 -2.22 1.63 -7.28
C HIS A 146 -2.55 2.55 -8.46
N GLU A 147 -3.51 2.18 -9.32
CA GLU A 147 -3.90 3.01 -10.48
C GLU A 147 -4.31 4.44 -10.10
N LEU A 148 -4.96 4.61 -8.95
CA LEU A 148 -5.30 5.94 -8.43
C LEU A 148 -4.05 6.78 -8.05
N ASP A 149 -2.94 6.15 -7.69
CA ASP A 149 -1.69 6.85 -7.41
C ASP A 149 -1.02 7.33 -8.70
N LYS A 150 -1.17 6.59 -9.80
CA LYS A 150 -0.63 7.00 -11.11
C LYS A 150 -1.21 8.33 -11.58
N VAL A 151 -2.46 8.62 -11.21
CA VAL A 151 -3.10 9.92 -11.48
C VAL A 151 -2.36 11.05 -10.77
N GLY A 152 -2.04 10.89 -9.48
CA GLY A 152 -1.29 11.88 -8.70
C GLY A 152 0.18 12.01 -9.10
N LEU A 153 0.80 10.89 -9.50
CA LEU A 153 2.17 10.84 -9.99
C LEU A 153 2.31 11.47 -11.39
N THR A 154 1.23 11.47 -12.17
CA THR A 154 1.14 12.03 -13.52
C THR A 154 2.09 11.36 -14.52
N SER A 155 2.18 11.90 -15.75
CA SER A 155 3.11 11.43 -16.78
C SER A 155 4.61 11.62 -16.43
N ARG A 156 4.92 12.21 -15.29
CA ARG A 156 6.30 12.29 -14.78
C ARG A 156 6.85 10.90 -14.42
N PHE A 157 5.97 9.93 -14.20
CA PHE A 157 6.33 8.55 -13.89
C PHE A 157 5.77 7.62 -14.97
N GLN A 158 6.66 6.92 -15.65
CA GLN A 158 6.29 5.96 -16.70
C GLN A 158 6.48 4.54 -16.16
N PHE A 159 5.38 3.82 -16.03
CA PHE A 159 5.34 2.46 -15.49
C PHE A 159 5.27 1.43 -16.60
N GLU A 160 6.01 0.35 -16.41
CA GLU A 160 6.01 -0.84 -17.26
C GLU A 160 5.58 -2.06 -16.43
N TYR A 161 4.89 -2.99 -17.07
CA TYR A 161 4.42 -4.23 -16.45
C TYR A 161 5.50 -5.30 -16.38
#